data_11e1cb69849f739d6d569f7b49242068
#
_entry.id   11e1cb69849f739d6d569f7b49242068
#
_cell.length_a   1.000
_cell.length_b   1.000
_cell.length_c   1.000
_cell.angle_alpha   90.00
_cell.angle_beta   90.00
_cell.angle_gamma   90.00
#
_symmetry.space_group_name_H-M   'P 1'
#
loop_
_entity.id
_entity.type
_entity.pdbx_description
1 polymer ?
#
loop_
_entity_poly.entity_id
_entity_poly.type
_entity_poly.pdbx_seq_one_letter_code
_entity_poly.pdbx_strand_id
1 'polypeptide(L)'
;FAVERPDFGRVEWLGRVDVRGVDLDRDVRICERDGPPEVEVYDDDDASKPAVGSKLNRPAIVTLLNVGPGADASEAECAKWSRRVEKATKRMGASLVDFDPVSGVWKFKTPHF
;
A
#
# COMPACT_ATOMS: atom_id res chain seq x y z
N PHE A 1 -8.62 11.97 3.90
CA PHE A 1 -8.78 10.89 4.87
C PHE A 1 -7.60 9.93 4.79
N ALA A 2 -7.08 9.54 5.92
CA ALA A 2 -5.93 8.63 5.97
C ALA A 2 -6.06 7.65 7.15
N VAL A 3 -5.50 6.47 6.95
CA VAL A 3 -5.33 5.45 7.99
C VAL A 3 -3.86 5.11 8.08
N GLU A 4 -3.31 5.12 9.28
CA GLU A 4 -1.90 4.83 9.51
C GLU A 4 -1.76 3.76 10.59
N ARG A 5 -0.86 2.83 10.34
CA ARG A 5 -0.34 1.92 11.36
C ARG A 5 1.13 2.29 11.58
N PRO A 6 1.47 2.87 12.74
CA PRO A 6 2.86 3.26 13.03
C PRO A 6 3.83 2.10 12.79
N ASP A 7 5.00 2.39 12.20
CA ASP A 7 6.06 1.45 11.85
C ASP A 7 5.75 0.49 10.69
N PHE A 8 4.52 0.48 10.15
CA PHE A 8 4.14 -0.40 9.03
C PHE A 8 3.80 0.36 7.77
N GLY A 9 2.97 1.37 7.87
CA GLY A 9 2.58 2.13 6.69
C GLY A 9 1.37 3.02 6.88
N ARG A 10 0.95 3.63 5.76
CA ARG A 10 -0.13 4.60 5.72
C ARG A 10 -0.88 4.51 4.39
N VAL A 11 -2.18 4.69 4.45
CA VAL A 11 -3.03 4.86 3.27
C VAL A 11 -3.68 6.22 3.34
N GLU A 12 -3.49 7.05 2.32
CA GLU A 12 -4.11 8.36 2.22
C GLU A 12 -4.98 8.43 0.97
N TRP A 13 -6.29 8.58 1.17
CA TRP A 13 -7.23 8.72 0.07
C TRP A 13 -7.21 10.12 -0.50
N LEU A 14 -7.24 10.20 -1.83
CA LEU A 14 -7.29 11.47 -2.55
C LEU A 14 -8.74 11.97 -2.57
N GLY A 15 -8.92 13.25 -2.18
CA GLY A 15 -10.24 13.84 -2.09
C GLY A 15 -11.05 13.32 -0.90
N ARG A 16 -12.36 13.53 -0.97
CA ARG A 16 -13.27 13.12 0.08
C ARG A 16 -13.71 11.69 -0.11
N VAL A 17 -13.81 10.94 0.99
CA VAL A 17 -14.36 9.59 1.02
C VAL A 17 -15.50 9.49 2.01
N ASP A 18 -16.50 8.66 1.71
CA ASP A 18 -17.60 8.38 2.61
C ASP A 18 -17.25 7.17 3.46
N VAL A 19 -17.03 7.41 4.76
CA VAL A 19 -16.64 6.36 5.72
C VAL A 19 -17.80 5.90 6.61
N ARG A 20 -19.03 6.38 6.35
CA ARG A 20 -20.20 5.98 7.11
C ARG A 20 -20.46 4.49 6.92
N GLY A 21 -20.61 3.76 8.02
CA GLY A 21 -20.83 2.32 7.99
C GLY A 21 -19.59 1.49 7.64
N VAL A 22 -18.43 2.11 7.49
CA VAL A 22 -17.16 1.41 7.26
C VAL A 22 -16.57 0.99 8.60
N ASP A 23 -16.24 -0.28 8.73
CA ASP A 23 -15.49 -0.80 9.87
C ASP A 23 -14.00 -0.77 9.51
N LEU A 24 -13.29 0.26 9.98
CA LEU A 24 -11.88 0.46 9.65
C LEU A 24 -11.00 -0.69 10.14
N ASP A 25 -11.30 -1.27 11.28
CA ASP A 25 -10.51 -2.38 11.83
C ASP A 25 -10.66 -3.66 11.00
N ARG A 26 -11.80 -3.86 10.37
CA ARG A 26 -12.07 -5.00 9.51
C ARG A 26 -11.66 -4.73 8.05
N ASP A 27 -12.01 -3.55 7.54
CA ASP A 27 -11.95 -3.26 6.11
C ASP A 27 -10.59 -2.72 5.65
N VAL A 28 -9.79 -2.17 6.56
CA VAL A 28 -8.44 -1.67 6.25
C VAL A 28 -7.43 -2.41 7.11
N ARG A 29 -6.53 -3.13 6.45
CA ARG A 29 -5.45 -3.85 7.13
C ARG A 29 -4.11 -3.41 6.58
N ILE A 30 -3.24 -2.97 7.47
CA ILE A 30 -1.83 -2.72 7.17
C ILE A 30 -1.08 -3.75 7.99
N CYS A 31 -0.57 -4.79 7.35
CA CYS A 31 0.00 -5.92 8.04
C CYS A 31 1.31 -6.38 7.40
N GLU A 32 2.12 -7.06 8.20
CA GLU A 32 3.32 -7.74 7.77
C GLU A 32 3.03 -9.24 7.76
N ARG A 33 3.19 -9.86 6.59
CA ARG A 33 3.16 -11.32 6.45
C ARG A 33 4.57 -11.80 6.15
N ASP A 34 4.75 -13.05 5.78
CA ASP A 34 6.05 -13.62 5.42
C ASP A 34 6.69 -12.87 4.23
N GLY A 35 7.21 -11.67 4.50
CA GLY A 35 7.76 -10.78 3.50
C GLY A 35 7.46 -9.30 3.77
N PRO A 36 7.45 -8.45 2.73
CA PRO A 36 7.17 -7.02 2.87
C PRO A 36 5.79 -6.76 3.45
N PRO A 37 5.59 -5.63 4.16
CA PRO A 37 4.27 -5.25 4.63
C PRO A 37 3.28 -5.08 3.48
N GLU A 38 2.03 -5.39 3.74
CA GLU A 38 0.94 -5.31 2.77
C GLU A 38 -0.18 -4.44 3.28
N VAL A 39 -0.87 -3.78 2.35
CA VAL A 39 -2.13 -3.08 2.62
C VAL A 39 -3.25 -3.81 1.90
N GLU A 40 -4.29 -4.12 2.67
CA GLU A 40 -5.53 -4.68 2.14
C GLU A 40 -6.68 -3.77 2.54
N VAL A 41 -7.42 -3.27 1.57
CA VAL A 41 -8.65 -2.52 1.79
C VAL A 41 -9.79 -3.36 1.22
N TYR A 42 -10.68 -3.78 2.09
CA TYR A 42 -11.71 -4.79 1.87
C TYR A 42 -11.11 -6.17 1.55
N ASP A 43 -11.76 -7.20 2.01
CA ASP A 43 -11.43 -8.58 1.64
C ASP A 43 -11.92 -8.83 0.20
N ASP A 44 -11.09 -9.42 -0.65
CA ASP A 44 -11.46 -9.74 -2.03
C ASP A 44 -12.66 -10.70 -2.11
N ASP A 45 -12.85 -11.53 -1.08
CA ASP A 45 -13.97 -12.46 -0.97
C ASP A 45 -15.21 -11.83 -0.33
N ASP A 46 -15.15 -10.55 0.07
CA ASP A 46 -16.28 -9.86 0.68
C ASP A 46 -17.32 -9.50 -0.37
N ALA A 47 -18.47 -10.19 -0.30
CA ALA A 47 -19.60 -9.91 -1.19
C ALA A 47 -20.18 -8.50 -1.01
N SER A 48 -19.92 -7.86 0.12
CA SER A 48 -20.37 -6.48 0.42
C SER A 48 -19.36 -5.41 0.01
N LYS A 49 -18.27 -5.78 -0.66
CA LYS A 49 -17.25 -4.84 -1.13
C LYS A 49 -17.89 -3.76 -2.02
N PRO A 50 -17.69 -2.46 -1.68
CA PRO A 50 -18.26 -1.38 -2.47
C PRO A 50 -17.74 -1.36 -3.91
N ALA A 51 -18.56 -0.87 -4.82
CA ALA A 51 -18.14 -0.65 -6.19
C ALA A 51 -17.01 0.38 -6.28
N VAL A 52 -16.20 0.29 -7.33
CA VAL A 52 -15.15 1.28 -7.59
C VAL A 52 -15.76 2.69 -7.62
N GLY A 53 -15.16 3.60 -6.88
CA GLY A 53 -15.62 4.97 -6.70
C GLY A 53 -16.50 5.19 -5.47
N SER A 54 -16.86 4.12 -4.75
CA SER A 54 -17.69 4.19 -3.53
C SER A 54 -16.86 3.90 -2.28
N LYS A 55 -17.21 4.57 -1.19
CA LYS A 55 -16.55 4.39 0.12
C LYS A 55 -15.03 4.50 0.01
N LEU A 56 -14.29 3.49 0.44
CA LEU A 56 -12.83 3.45 0.38
C LEU A 56 -12.29 2.86 -0.93
N ASN A 57 -13.15 2.39 -1.83
CA ASN A 57 -12.74 1.87 -3.13
C ASN A 57 -12.52 3.01 -4.13
N ARG A 58 -11.58 3.89 -3.81
CA ARG A 58 -11.25 5.13 -4.52
C ARG A 58 -9.74 5.31 -4.61
N PRO A 59 -9.25 6.25 -5.42
CA PRO A 59 -7.82 6.52 -5.54
C PRO A 59 -7.18 6.86 -4.20
N ALA A 60 -6.02 6.27 -3.95
CA ALA A 60 -5.26 6.51 -2.72
C ALA A 60 -3.76 6.42 -2.98
N ILE A 61 -3.00 7.05 -2.09
CA ILE A 61 -1.55 6.90 -2.01
C ILE A 61 -1.24 6.00 -0.82
N VAL A 62 -0.52 4.91 -1.09
CA VAL A 62 -0.08 3.95 -0.08
C VAL A 62 1.41 4.14 0.17
N THR A 63 1.78 4.23 1.44
CA THR A 63 3.17 4.26 1.88
C THR A 63 3.42 3.06 2.77
N LEU A 64 4.35 2.20 2.38
CA LEU A 64 4.77 1.04 3.17
C LEU A 64 6.20 1.24 3.66
N LEU A 65 6.45 0.83 4.91
CA LEU A 65 7.73 0.98 5.57
C LEU A 65 8.44 -0.38 5.68
N ASN A 66 9.75 -0.34 5.90
CA ASN A 66 10.58 -1.55 6.07
C ASN A 66 10.55 -2.48 4.84
N VAL A 67 10.49 -1.89 3.65
CA VAL A 67 10.56 -2.60 2.37
C VAL A 67 11.95 -2.40 1.78
N GLY A 68 12.72 -3.46 1.67
CA GLY A 68 14.03 -3.36 1.06
C GLY A 68 15.13 -4.07 1.85
N PRO A 69 16.36 -4.05 1.33
CA PRO A 69 17.48 -4.79 1.90
C PRO A 69 18.10 -4.11 3.12
N GLY A 70 17.80 -2.82 3.37
CA GLY A 70 18.36 -2.06 4.48
C GLY A 70 19.57 -1.22 4.10
N ALA A 71 20.07 -0.45 5.11
CA ALA A 71 21.13 0.55 4.89
C ALA A 71 22.50 -0.05 4.53
N ASP A 72 22.77 -1.29 4.92
CA ASP A 72 24.05 -1.96 4.68
C ASP A 72 24.10 -2.74 3.36
N ALA A 73 23.06 -2.67 2.55
CA ALA A 73 22.99 -3.39 1.29
C ALA A 73 23.90 -2.79 0.23
N SER A 74 24.41 -3.65 -0.66
CA SER A 74 25.18 -3.23 -1.82
C SER A 74 24.31 -2.52 -2.86
N GLU A 75 24.93 -1.77 -3.77
CA GLU A 75 24.23 -1.14 -4.89
C GLU A 75 23.50 -2.17 -5.75
N ALA A 76 24.09 -3.34 -5.94
CA ALA A 76 23.47 -4.44 -6.70
C ALA A 76 22.20 -4.95 -6.01
N GLU A 77 22.20 -5.08 -4.70
CA GLU A 77 21.02 -5.48 -3.93
C GLU A 77 19.93 -4.41 -3.99
N CYS A 78 20.30 -3.15 -3.84
CA CYS A 78 19.35 -2.03 -3.96
C CYS A 78 18.70 -1.99 -5.36
N ALA A 79 19.48 -2.17 -6.42
CA ALA A 79 18.95 -2.21 -7.79
C ALA A 79 18.00 -3.40 -8.00
N LYS A 80 18.31 -4.55 -7.44
CA LYS A 80 17.46 -5.74 -7.51
C LYS A 80 16.10 -5.50 -6.82
N TRP A 81 16.13 -4.89 -5.65
CA TRP A 81 14.91 -4.54 -4.91
C TRP A 81 14.06 -3.52 -5.66
N SER A 82 14.70 -2.50 -6.23
CA SER A 82 14.00 -1.49 -7.03
C SER A 82 13.25 -2.12 -8.21
N ARG A 83 13.86 -3.07 -8.89
CA ARG A 83 13.20 -3.80 -10.00
C ARG A 83 12.03 -4.66 -9.51
N ARG A 84 12.17 -5.32 -8.36
CA ARG A 84 11.09 -6.11 -7.74
C ARG A 84 9.90 -5.24 -7.37
N VAL A 85 10.17 -4.09 -6.77
CA VAL A 85 9.14 -3.13 -6.36
C VAL A 85 8.40 -2.56 -7.57
N GLU A 86 9.11 -2.20 -8.63
CA GLU A 86 8.50 -1.75 -9.88
C GLU A 86 7.56 -2.80 -10.47
N LYS A 87 8.00 -4.04 -10.55
CA LYS A 87 7.18 -5.15 -11.05
C LYS A 87 5.96 -5.40 -10.19
N ALA A 88 6.13 -5.42 -8.87
CA ALA A 88 5.04 -5.62 -7.94
C ALA A 88 3.99 -4.51 -8.05
N THR A 89 4.43 -3.25 -8.17
CA THR A 89 3.56 -2.10 -8.34
C THR A 89 2.72 -2.21 -9.62
N LYS A 90 3.35 -2.55 -10.74
CA LYS A 90 2.65 -2.76 -12.02
C LYS A 90 1.66 -3.91 -11.95
N ARG A 91 2.04 -5.00 -11.30
CA ARG A 91 1.17 -6.18 -11.14
C ARG A 91 -0.10 -5.87 -10.36
N MET A 92 -0.03 -4.95 -9.42
CA MET A 92 -1.20 -4.49 -8.67
C MET A 92 -2.08 -3.51 -9.45
N GLY A 93 -1.68 -3.09 -10.64
CA GLY A 93 -2.37 -2.04 -11.39
C GLY A 93 -2.13 -0.64 -10.81
N ALA A 94 -1.11 -0.47 -10.00
CA ALA A 94 -0.76 0.79 -9.36
C ALA A 94 0.38 1.50 -10.09
N SER A 95 0.63 2.75 -9.72
CA SER A 95 1.73 3.57 -10.23
C SER A 95 2.75 3.83 -9.14
N LEU A 96 4.01 3.55 -9.40
CA LEU A 96 5.09 3.84 -8.46
C LEU A 96 5.27 5.35 -8.32
N VAL A 97 5.21 5.85 -7.09
CA VAL A 97 5.51 7.26 -6.76
C VAL A 97 6.98 7.39 -6.37
N ASP A 98 7.44 6.56 -5.44
CA ASP A 98 8.82 6.56 -4.98
C ASP A 98 9.17 5.25 -4.28
N PHE A 99 10.42 4.86 -4.36
CA PHE A 99 10.96 3.77 -3.56
C PHE A 99 12.40 4.07 -3.18
N ASP A 100 12.69 4.07 -1.88
CA ASP A 100 14.05 4.19 -1.36
C ASP A 100 14.47 2.86 -0.73
N PRO A 101 15.38 2.11 -1.37
CA PRO A 101 15.81 0.82 -0.85
C PRO A 101 16.62 0.92 0.45
N VAL A 102 17.22 2.07 0.75
CA VAL A 102 18.00 2.28 1.96
C VAL A 102 17.12 2.55 3.16
N SER A 103 16.20 3.52 3.05
CA SER A 103 15.24 3.81 4.13
C SER A 103 14.11 2.80 4.21
N GLY A 104 13.86 2.06 3.15
CA GLY A 104 12.81 1.06 3.10
C GLY A 104 11.41 1.63 2.90
N VAL A 105 11.30 2.81 2.33
CA VAL A 105 10.00 3.46 2.07
C VAL A 105 9.56 3.21 0.64
N TRP A 106 8.40 2.58 0.48
CA TRP A 106 7.76 2.32 -0.81
C TRP A 106 6.44 3.09 -0.87
N LYS A 107 6.31 3.99 -1.82
CA LYS A 107 5.11 4.79 -2.03
C LYS A 107 4.56 4.57 -3.42
N PHE A 108 3.27 4.26 -3.50
CA PHE A 108 2.59 4.05 -4.77
C PHE A 108 1.17 4.61 -4.74
N LYS A 109 0.64 4.89 -5.91
CA LYS A 109 -0.73 5.35 -6.09
C LYS A 109 -1.55 4.24 -6.72
N THR A 110 -2.67 3.92 -6.10
CA THR A 110 -3.64 2.97 -6.65
C THR A 110 -4.93 3.68 -7.05
N PRO A 111 -5.56 3.31 -8.18
CA PRO A 111 -6.80 3.94 -8.61
C PRO A 111 -8.02 3.44 -7.83
N HIS A 112 -7.95 2.28 -7.25
CA HIS A 112 -9.01 1.65 -6.46
C HIS A 112 -8.46 0.46 -5.67
N PHE A 113 -9.32 -0.16 -4.89
CA PHE A 113 -8.96 -1.35 -4.11
C PHE A 113 -9.77 -2.60 -4.48
#